data_9f31f9f402a0713cfd337e316041a84f
#
_entry.id   9f31f9f402a0713cfd337e316041a84f
#
_cell.length_a   1.000
_cell.length_b   1.000
_cell.length_c   1.000
_cell.angle_alpha   90.00
_cell.angle_beta   90.00
_cell.angle_gamma   90.00
#
_symmetry.space_group_name_H-M   'P 1'
#
loop_
_entity.id
_entity.type
_entity.pdbx_description
1 polymer ?
#
loop_
_entity_poly.entity_id
_entity_poly.type
_entity_poly.pdbx_seq_one_letter_code
_entity_poly.pdbx_strand_id
1 'polypeptide(L)'
;TLDNGTTTLDLAASTVGGDLSLTSGASTGLTDSGTVVVGGVLSATTNANNGTIDLGSLNATGNVTVTTHGTGNVTLVNAQSLDFASATVGGALNATATTGNLTDSGAVNVTGVSYLTTSAANGTITLDTATNSLAGAVTLSTTGSSGNVTLDNGTTTLDLAASTVGGDLSLTSGASTGLTDSGTVVVG
;
A
#
# COMPACT_ATOMS: atom_id res chain seq x y z
N THR A 1 4.59 16.75 -13.11
CA THR A 1 4.44 15.47 -13.85
C THR A 1 5.77 15.09 -14.48
N LEU A 2 6.15 13.83 -14.30
CA LEU A 2 7.30 13.19 -14.95
C LEU A 2 6.78 11.95 -15.68
N ASP A 3 7.02 11.87 -16.99
CA ASP A 3 6.75 10.70 -17.82
C ASP A 3 8.07 10.32 -18.52
N ASN A 4 8.55 9.11 -18.28
CA ASN A 4 9.82 8.63 -18.83
C ASN A 4 9.64 7.66 -20.02
N GLY A 5 8.45 7.65 -20.61
CA GLY A 5 8.14 6.78 -21.75
C GLY A 5 8.39 5.31 -21.40
N THR A 6 9.13 4.60 -22.23
CA THR A 6 9.42 3.17 -22.07
C THR A 6 10.71 2.86 -21.30
N THR A 7 11.32 3.85 -20.66
CA THR A 7 12.54 3.70 -19.86
C THR A 7 12.18 3.67 -18.37
N THR A 8 12.95 2.96 -17.54
CA THR A 8 12.82 3.01 -16.08
C THR A 8 12.92 4.45 -15.60
N LEU A 9 12.01 4.85 -14.73
CA LEU A 9 12.08 6.14 -14.06
C LEU A 9 12.65 5.94 -12.65
N ASP A 10 13.90 6.33 -12.46
CA ASP A 10 14.55 6.34 -11.15
C ASP A 10 14.58 7.78 -10.60
N LEU A 11 14.08 7.95 -9.38
CA LEU A 11 14.11 9.22 -8.68
C LEU A 11 15.28 9.23 -7.68
N ALA A 12 16.32 9.99 -7.99
CA ALA A 12 17.29 10.37 -6.98
C ALA A 12 16.64 11.26 -5.91
N ALA A 13 17.38 11.61 -4.88
CA ALA A 13 16.89 12.49 -3.81
C ALA A 13 16.24 13.76 -4.41
N SER A 14 14.95 13.92 -4.13
CA SER A 14 14.10 14.95 -4.76
C SER A 14 13.13 15.57 -3.77
N THR A 15 12.82 16.85 -3.94
CA THR A 15 11.83 17.55 -3.11
C THR A 15 10.83 18.26 -4.02
N VAL A 16 9.56 17.90 -3.87
CA VAL A 16 8.42 18.51 -4.56
C VAL A 16 7.47 19.07 -3.51
N GLY A 17 7.30 20.40 -3.45
CA GLY A 17 6.46 21.05 -2.45
C GLY A 17 4.93 20.89 -2.69
N GLY A 18 4.54 20.51 -3.88
CA GLY A 18 3.15 20.25 -4.26
C GLY A 18 2.95 18.80 -4.71
N ASP A 19 2.05 18.59 -5.66
CA ASP A 19 1.72 17.27 -6.19
C ASP A 19 2.82 16.73 -7.13
N LEU A 20 3.07 15.43 -7.04
CA LEU A 20 3.98 14.69 -7.91
C LEU A 20 3.22 13.61 -8.68
N SER A 21 3.27 13.67 -10.00
CA SER A 21 2.73 12.62 -10.87
C SER A 21 3.86 11.97 -11.66
N LEU A 22 3.94 10.65 -11.57
CA LEU A 22 4.99 9.81 -12.15
C LEU A 22 4.37 8.78 -13.07
N THR A 23 4.94 8.62 -14.25
CA THR A 23 4.53 7.58 -15.20
C THR A 23 5.77 6.90 -15.80
N SER A 24 5.75 5.58 -15.87
CA SER A 24 6.75 4.80 -16.60
C SER A 24 6.08 3.70 -17.42
N GLY A 25 6.50 3.57 -18.68
CA GLY A 25 6.12 2.46 -19.56
C GLY A 25 7.15 1.32 -19.58
N ALA A 26 8.16 1.37 -18.71
CA ALA A 26 9.15 0.30 -18.60
C ALA A 26 8.64 -0.89 -17.77
N SER A 27 9.05 -2.10 -18.11
CA SER A 27 8.76 -3.30 -17.29
C SER A 27 9.45 -3.27 -15.93
N THR A 28 10.54 -2.54 -15.79
CA THR A 28 11.23 -2.26 -14.51
C THR A 28 10.56 -1.13 -13.72
N GLY A 29 9.69 -0.36 -14.37
CA GLY A 29 8.76 0.58 -13.74
C GLY A 29 9.38 1.85 -13.15
N LEU A 30 8.95 2.15 -11.92
CA LEU A 30 9.35 3.32 -11.12
C LEU A 30 10.19 2.86 -9.93
N THR A 31 11.30 3.54 -9.68
CA THR A 31 12.18 3.29 -8.53
C THR A 31 12.61 4.61 -7.87
N ASP A 32 13.06 4.53 -6.63
CA ASP A 32 13.81 5.62 -6.00
C ASP A 32 15.19 5.14 -5.55
N SER A 33 16.23 5.89 -5.92
CA SER A 33 17.60 5.69 -5.43
C SER A 33 17.96 6.69 -4.32
N GLY A 34 17.03 7.54 -3.92
CA GLY A 34 17.19 8.51 -2.83
C GLY A 34 15.84 8.96 -2.28
N THR A 35 15.85 9.69 -1.16
CA THR A 35 14.61 10.12 -0.51
C THR A 35 13.80 11.06 -1.42
N VAL A 36 12.56 10.69 -1.68
CA VAL A 36 11.59 11.48 -2.46
C VAL A 36 10.61 12.15 -1.50
N VAL A 37 10.72 13.48 -1.37
CA VAL A 37 9.84 14.28 -0.51
C VAL A 37 8.73 14.87 -1.36
N VAL A 38 7.46 14.63 -0.96
CA VAL A 38 6.26 15.14 -1.65
C VAL A 38 5.34 15.83 -0.66
N GLY A 39 5.15 17.15 -0.84
CA GLY A 39 4.29 17.95 0.03
C GLY A 39 2.79 17.87 -0.29
N GLY A 40 2.43 17.39 -1.48
CA GLY A 40 1.04 17.21 -1.94
C GLY A 40 0.74 15.74 -2.24
N VAL A 41 -0.17 15.52 -3.19
CA VAL A 41 -0.57 14.18 -3.64
C VAL A 41 0.54 13.52 -4.47
N LEU A 42 0.82 12.24 -4.19
CA LEU A 42 1.65 11.40 -5.06
C LEU A 42 0.75 10.52 -5.94
N SER A 43 0.96 10.59 -7.25
CA SER A 43 0.36 9.65 -8.21
C SER A 43 1.47 8.92 -8.96
N ALA A 44 1.52 7.60 -8.85
CA ALA A 44 2.53 6.77 -9.49
C ALA A 44 1.86 5.68 -10.36
N THR A 45 2.20 5.64 -11.63
CA THR A 45 1.60 4.73 -12.61
C THR A 45 2.65 4.02 -13.44
N THR A 46 2.50 2.71 -13.63
CA THR A 46 3.24 1.97 -14.64
C THR A 46 2.30 1.52 -15.75
N ASN A 47 2.60 1.91 -17.00
CA ASN A 47 1.79 1.55 -18.17
C ASN A 47 2.23 0.22 -18.80
N ALA A 48 3.44 -0.26 -18.52
CA ALA A 48 3.91 -1.55 -19.00
C ALA A 48 3.25 -2.70 -18.24
N ASN A 49 2.96 -3.80 -18.93
CA ASN A 49 2.62 -5.04 -18.26
C ASN A 49 3.75 -5.46 -17.31
N ASN A 50 3.38 -5.77 -16.07
CA ASN A 50 4.27 -6.20 -14.99
C ASN A 50 5.29 -5.13 -14.54
N GLY A 51 5.10 -3.86 -14.96
CA GLY A 51 5.92 -2.75 -14.44
C GLY A 51 5.72 -2.57 -12.94
N THR A 52 6.82 -2.45 -12.19
CA THR A 52 6.78 -2.32 -10.72
C THR A 52 6.83 -0.86 -10.27
N ILE A 53 6.32 -0.60 -9.08
CA ILE A 53 6.54 0.66 -8.36
C ILE A 53 7.29 0.30 -7.08
N ASP A 54 8.52 0.80 -6.96
CA ASP A 54 9.37 0.59 -5.78
C ASP A 54 9.87 1.95 -5.27
N LEU A 55 9.12 2.51 -4.32
CA LEU A 55 9.41 3.78 -3.66
C LEU A 55 9.67 3.50 -2.17
N GLY A 56 10.84 2.93 -1.91
CA GLY A 56 11.30 2.49 -0.59
C GLY A 56 11.83 3.60 0.31
N SER A 57 11.99 4.83 -0.21
CA SER A 57 12.52 5.98 0.51
C SER A 57 11.62 7.22 0.36
N LEU A 58 10.30 7.00 0.48
CA LEU A 58 9.30 8.04 0.30
C LEU A 58 9.09 8.86 1.60
N ASN A 59 8.87 10.16 1.46
CA ASN A 59 8.41 11.06 2.52
C ASN A 59 7.28 11.94 1.95
N ALA A 60 6.11 11.34 1.79
CA ALA A 60 4.91 12.00 1.30
C ALA A 60 4.00 12.37 2.47
N THR A 61 3.48 13.60 2.46
CA THR A 61 2.53 14.11 3.46
C THR A 61 1.08 14.10 2.97
N GLY A 62 0.87 14.05 1.65
CA GLY A 62 -0.44 13.91 1.03
C GLY A 62 -0.81 12.46 0.73
N ASN A 63 -2.00 12.27 0.18
CA ASN A 63 -2.50 10.95 -0.21
C ASN A 63 -1.67 10.38 -1.37
N VAL A 64 -1.74 9.05 -1.49
CA VAL A 64 -1.02 8.30 -2.51
C VAL A 64 -1.99 7.57 -3.42
N THR A 65 -1.78 7.70 -4.72
CA THR A 65 -2.45 6.89 -5.75
C THR A 65 -1.42 6.06 -6.48
N VAL A 66 -1.64 4.74 -6.58
CA VAL A 66 -0.76 3.83 -7.32
C VAL A 66 -1.54 2.97 -8.30
N THR A 67 -0.98 2.80 -9.50
CA THR A 67 -1.57 1.93 -10.53
C THR A 67 -0.49 1.12 -11.22
N THR A 68 -0.65 -0.21 -11.20
CA THR A 68 0.17 -1.13 -11.99
C THR A 68 -0.69 -2.01 -12.90
N HIS A 69 -0.08 -2.60 -13.91
CA HIS A 69 -0.74 -3.48 -14.88
C HIS A 69 -0.11 -4.88 -14.87
N GLY A 70 -0.89 -5.89 -15.30
CA GLY A 70 -0.45 -7.28 -15.30
C GLY A 70 -0.20 -7.80 -13.88
N THR A 71 1.02 -8.25 -13.58
CA THR A 71 1.46 -8.70 -12.25
C THR A 71 2.45 -7.72 -11.60
N GLY A 72 2.38 -6.44 -11.97
CA GLY A 72 3.27 -5.41 -11.43
C GLY A 72 3.09 -5.25 -9.92
N ASN A 73 4.20 -5.36 -9.18
CA ASN A 73 4.22 -5.19 -7.71
C ASN A 73 4.36 -3.72 -7.33
N VAL A 74 3.91 -3.42 -6.12
CA VAL A 74 4.11 -2.11 -5.49
C VAL A 74 4.81 -2.28 -4.15
N THR A 75 5.89 -1.53 -3.93
CA THR A 75 6.53 -1.33 -2.63
C THR A 75 6.51 0.15 -2.30
N LEU A 76 5.92 0.50 -1.17
CA LEU A 76 5.93 1.86 -0.62
C LEU A 76 6.41 1.82 0.83
N VAL A 77 7.49 2.54 1.14
CA VAL A 77 7.89 2.80 2.52
C VAL A 77 7.86 4.30 2.74
N ASN A 78 6.79 4.76 3.38
CA ASN A 78 6.60 6.19 3.66
C ASN A 78 7.09 6.54 5.06
N ALA A 79 7.92 7.56 5.17
CA ALA A 79 8.42 8.07 6.44
C ALA A 79 7.31 8.63 7.36
N GLN A 80 6.18 9.01 6.78
CA GLN A 80 4.98 9.55 7.43
C GLN A 80 3.85 8.51 7.49
N SER A 81 2.64 8.95 7.86
CA SER A 81 1.41 8.19 7.60
C SER A 81 1.25 7.92 6.11
N LEU A 82 0.62 6.83 5.74
CA LEU A 82 0.34 6.48 4.35
C LEU A 82 -1.17 6.36 4.16
N ASP A 83 -1.74 7.25 3.35
CA ASP A 83 -3.16 7.21 2.97
C ASP A 83 -3.28 6.89 1.48
N PHE A 84 -3.97 5.80 1.18
CA PHE A 84 -4.32 5.44 -0.18
C PHE A 84 -5.59 6.16 -0.63
N ALA A 85 -5.45 7.19 -1.49
CA ALA A 85 -6.60 7.74 -2.21
C ALA A 85 -7.12 6.74 -3.25
N SER A 86 -6.25 5.91 -3.80
CA SER A 86 -6.60 4.75 -4.62
C SER A 86 -5.36 3.86 -4.80
N ALA A 87 -5.56 2.55 -4.81
CA ALA A 87 -4.54 1.62 -5.25
C ALA A 87 -5.14 0.57 -6.19
N THR A 88 -4.53 0.38 -7.36
CA THR A 88 -4.84 -0.72 -8.28
C THR A 88 -3.55 -1.46 -8.58
N VAL A 89 -3.38 -2.61 -7.95
CA VAL A 89 -2.14 -3.38 -7.96
C VAL A 89 -2.39 -4.76 -8.53
N GLY A 90 -1.80 -5.04 -9.69
CA GLY A 90 -1.95 -6.33 -10.35
C GLY A 90 -1.12 -7.45 -9.73
N GLY A 91 -0.03 -7.11 -9.04
CA GLY A 91 0.84 -8.03 -8.28
C GLY A 91 0.67 -7.88 -6.78
N ALA A 92 1.78 -8.01 -6.05
CA ALA A 92 1.83 -7.84 -4.60
C ALA A 92 1.90 -6.36 -4.19
N LEU A 93 1.28 -6.02 -3.07
CA LEU A 93 1.41 -4.73 -2.40
C LEU A 93 2.21 -4.90 -1.10
N ASN A 94 3.31 -4.16 -0.97
CA ASN A 94 4.05 -4.00 0.28
C ASN A 94 3.97 -2.52 0.69
N ALA A 95 3.21 -2.20 1.74
CA ALA A 95 2.96 -0.85 2.19
C ALA A 95 3.37 -0.67 3.66
N THR A 96 4.27 0.26 3.91
CA THR A 96 4.75 0.58 5.26
C THR A 96 4.60 2.07 5.57
N ALA A 97 3.91 2.39 6.65
CA ALA A 97 3.93 3.71 7.29
C ALA A 97 4.91 3.69 8.46
N THR A 98 5.98 4.52 8.41
CA THR A 98 7.07 4.42 9.40
C THR A 98 6.74 5.14 10.70
N THR A 99 6.16 6.35 10.64
CA THR A 99 5.91 7.17 11.84
C THR A 99 4.43 7.48 12.08
N GLY A 100 3.51 6.80 11.41
CA GLY A 100 2.08 7.10 11.54
C GLY A 100 1.19 5.91 11.17
N ASN A 101 -0.01 6.23 10.72
CA ASN A 101 -1.04 5.27 10.39
C ASN A 101 -0.99 4.88 8.90
N LEU A 102 -1.52 3.71 8.58
CA LEU A 102 -1.82 3.31 7.22
C LEU A 102 -3.33 3.33 7.05
N THR A 103 -3.82 4.13 6.12
CA THR A 103 -5.25 4.38 5.90
C THR A 103 -5.63 4.30 4.43
N ASP A 104 -6.91 4.23 4.16
CA ASP A 104 -7.47 4.46 2.83
C ASP A 104 -8.55 5.54 2.87
N SER A 105 -8.50 6.46 1.91
CA SER A 105 -9.58 7.40 1.61
C SER A 105 -10.29 7.02 0.29
N GLY A 106 -9.85 5.94 -0.36
CA GLY A 106 -10.46 5.35 -1.54
C GLY A 106 -10.05 3.90 -1.73
N ALA A 107 -10.60 3.23 -2.72
CA ALA A 107 -10.48 1.79 -2.90
C ALA A 107 -9.04 1.30 -3.05
N VAL A 108 -8.70 0.24 -2.32
CA VAL A 108 -7.45 -0.51 -2.43
C VAL A 108 -7.74 -1.87 -3.06
N ASN A 109 -7.34 -2.04 -4.31
CA ASN A 109 -7.57 -3.24 -5.10
C ASN A 109 -6.22 -3.92 -5.39
N VAL A 110 -6.01 -5.12 -4.84
CA VAL A 110 -4.77 -5.89 -4.99
C VAL A 110 -5.08 -7.30 -5.42
N THR A 111 -4.49 -7.74 -6.52
CA THR A 111 -4.69 -9.11 -7.03
C THR A 111 -3.76 -10.11 -6.32
N GLY A 112 -2.52 -9.71 -6.03
CA GLY A 112 -1.54 -10.53 -5.32
C GLY A 112 -1.65 -10.42 -3.80
N VAL A 113 -0.61 -10.89 -3.10
CA VAL A 113 -0.54 -10.80 -1.64
C VAL A 113 -0.36 -9.35 -1.18
N SER A 114 -0.84 -9.05 0.03
CA SER A 114 -0.71 -7.72 0.64
C SER A 114 0.05 -7.81 1.96
N TYR A 115 1.08 -6.98 2.11
CA TYR A 115 1.83 -6.77 3.36
C TYR A 115 1.60 -5.34 3.83
N LEU A 116 0.88 -5.18 4.92
CA LEU A 116 0.46 -3.90 5.45
C LEU A 116 1.08 -3.70 6.83
N THR A 117 1.93 -2.69 6.97
CA THR A 117 2.75 -2.48 8.17
C THR A 117 2.67 -1.05 8.67
N THR A 118 2.55 -0.87 9.99
CA THR A 118 2.93 0.37 10.66
C THR A 118 4.10 0.09 11.59
N SER A 119 5.19 0.86 11.46
CA SER A 119 6.34 0.76 12.36
C SER A 119 6.23 1.69 13.56
N ALA A 120 5.30 2.64 13.53
CA ALA A 120 5.02 3.54 14.64
C ALA A 120 4.45 2.76 15.83
N ALA A 121 4.94 3.04 17.03
CA ALA A 121 4.32 2.53 18.26
C ALA A 121 2.86 3.03 18.33
N ASN A 122 1.91 2.10 18.45
CA ASN A 122 0.46 2.36 18.42
C ASN A 122 -0.06 2.92 17.08
N GLY A 123 0.70 2.85 15.99
CA GLY A 123 0.20 3.15 14.66
C GLY A 123 -0.89 2.16 14.25
N THR A 124 -1.96 2.66 13.63
CA THR A 124 -3.12 1.86 13.23
C THR A 124 -3.11 1.56 11.74
N ILE A 125 -3.73 0.44 11.36
CA ILE A 125 -4.09 0.15 9.98
C ILE A 125 -5.62 0.27 9.89
N THR A 126 -6.11 1.18 9.05
CA THR A 126 -7.54 1.39 8.83
C THR A 126 -7.80 1.44 7.33
N LEU A 127 -8.16 0.30 6.77
CA LEU A 127 -8.60 0.15 5.39
C LEU A 127 -10.07 -0.25 5.43
N ASP A 128 -10.96 0.72 5.61
CA ASP A 128 -12.38 0.48 5.88
C ASP A 128 -13.30 0.92 4.73
N THR A 129 -12.74 1.29 3.60
CA THR A 129 -13.51 1.56 2.39
C THR A 129 -14.16 0.28 1.88
N ALA A 130 -15.50 0.23 1.86
CA ALA A 130 -16.28 -0.96 1.51
C ALA A 130 -16.09 -1.47 0.05
N THR A 131 -15.31 -0.77 -0.75
CA THR A 131 -14.93 -1.16 -2.12
C THR A 131 -13.52 -1.72 -2.21
N ASN A 132 -12.84 -1.97 -1.09
CA ASN A 132 -11.56 -2.64 -1.08
C ASN A 132 -11.68 -4.07 -1.59
N SER A 133 -10.63 -4.55 -2.23
CA SER A 133 -10.55 -5.91 -2.78
C SER A 133 -9.12 -6.43 -2.72
N LEU A 134 -8.75 -7.06 -1.63
CA LEU A 134 -7.48 -7.75 -1.44
C LEU A 134 -7.71 -9.23 -1.75
N ALA A 135 -7.39 -9.66 -2.97
CA ALA A 135 -7.73 -11.00 -3.45
C ALA A 135 -6.73 -12.08 -2.99
N GLY A 136 -5.48 -11.67 -2.74
CA GLY A 136 -4.45 -12.56 -2.18
C GLY A 136 -4.41 -12.52 -0.66
N ALA A 137 -3.56 -13.37 -0.07
CA ALA A 137 -3.37 -13.41 1.38
C ALA A 137 -2.85 -12.08 1.93
N VAL A 138 -3.39 -11.66 3.08
CA VAL A 138 -3.08 -10.38 3.72
C VAL A 138 -2.28 -10.63 4.99
N THR A 139 -1.12 -10.00 5.11
CA THR A 139 -0.32 -9.93 6.31
C THR A 139 -0.46 -8.55 6.94
N LEU A 140 -0.76 -8.51 8.23
CA LEU A 140 -0.93 -7.29 9.02
C LEU A 140 0.15 -7.21 10.10
N SER A 141 0.80 -6.04 10.23
CA SER A 141 1.82 -5.83 11.25
C SER A 141 1.65 -4.47 11.90
N THR A 142 1.29 -4.47 13.19
CA THR A 142 1.24 -3.27 14.04
C THR A 142 1.91 -3.56 15.38
N THR A 143 2.31 -2.52 16.10
CA THR A 143 2.97 -2.63 17.40
C THR A 143 2.32 -1.72 18.45
N GLY A 144 2.43 -2.13 19.72
CA GLY A 144 1.85 -1.39 20.85
C GLY A 144 0.37 -1.69 21.07
N SER A 145 -0.10 -1.56 22.31
CA SER A 145 -1.44 -1.97 22.75
C SER A 145 -2.61 -1.17 22.13
N SER A 146 -2.32 -0.11 21.41
CA SER A 146 -3.32 0.66 20.62
C SER A 146 -3.04 0.60 19.12
N GLY A 147 -2.16 -0.31 18.68
CA GLY A 147 -1.90 -0.58 17.26
C GLY A 147 -3.03 -1.40 16.64
N ASN A 148 -4.22 -0.79 16.58
CA ASN A 148 -5.44 -1.46 16.12
C ASN A 148 -5.45 -1.64 14.61
N VAL A 149 -6.17 -2.67 14.15
CA VAL A 149 -6.43 -2.88 12.73
C VAL A 149 -7.93 -2.95 12.48
N THR A 150 -8.39 -2.18 11.49
CA THR A 150 -9.73 -2.28 10.90
C THR A 150 -9.56 -2.50 9.40
N LEU A 151 -10.10 -3.61 8.89
CA LEU A 151 -10.04 -3.95 7.48
C LEU A 151 -11.41 -4.40 6.99
N ASP A 152 -11.95 -3.70 5.99
CA ASP A 152 -13.12 -4.11 5.22
C ASP A 152 -12.65 -4.52 3.81
N ASN A 153 -12.85 -5.77 3.43
CA ASN A 153 -12.48 -6.33 2.13
C ASN A 153 -13.66 -6.37 1.14
N GLY A 154 -14.66 -5.54 1.37
CA GLY A 154 -15.84 -5.45 0.51
C GLY A 154 -16.49 -6.82 0.28
N THR A 155 -16.69 -7.17 -0.98
CA THR A 155 -17.30 -8.46 -1.37
C THR A 155 -16.28 -9.55 -1.72
N THR A 156 -14.98 -9.30 -1.47
CA THR A 156 -13.89 -10.25 -1.73
C THR A 156 -13.61 -11.09 -0.49
N THR A 157 -13.37 -12.40 -0.66
CA THR A 157 -12.90 -13.27 0.44
C THR A 157 -11.63 -12.68 1.04
N LEU A 158 -11.56 -12.59 2.36
CA LEU A 158 -10.36 -12.15 3.06
C LEU A 158 -9.62 -13.38 3.60
N ASP A 159 -8.42 -13.63 3.11
CA ASP A 159 -7.49 -14.63 3.65
C ASP A 159 -6.44 -13.93 4.50
N LEU A 160 -6.44 -14.20 5.80
CA LEU A 160 -5.48 -13.62 6.72
C LEU A 160 -4.26 -14.55 6.84
N ALA A 161 -3.12 -14.09 6.35
CA ALA A 161 -1.83 -14.75 6.53
C ALA A 161 -1.25 -14.47 7.93
N ALA A 162 -0.07 -15.02 8.21
CA ALA A 162 0.62 -14.82 9.48
C ALA A 162 0.73 -13.32 9.83
N SER A 163 0.08 -12.90 10.90
CA SER A 163 -0.10 -11.48 11.26
C SER A 163 0.16 -11.24 12.74
N THR A 164 0.65 -10.03 13.05
CA THR A 164 0.84 -9.57 14.43
C THR A 164 0.17 -8.21 14.58
N VAL A 165 -0.86 -8.15 15.42
CA VAL A 165 -1.62 -6.93 15.71
C VAL A 165 -1.44 -6.59 17.18
N GLY A 166 -0.87 -5.42 17.47
CA GLY A 166 -0.55 -5.03 18.85
C GLY A 166 -1.77 -4.63 19.70
N GLY A 167 -2.86 -4.22 19.06
CA GLY A 167 -4.13 -3.84 19.71
C GLY A 167 -5.29 -4.69 19.19
N ASP A 168 -6.46 -4.07 19.01
CA ASP A 168 -7.67 -4.75 18.55
C ASP A 168 -7.62 -5.06 17.04
N LEU A 169 -8.24 -6.17 16.63
CA LEU A 169 -8.40 -6.58 15.25
C LEU A 169 -9.88 -6.66 14.85
N SER A 170 -10.30 -5.87 13.87
CA SER A 170 -11.64 -5.89 13.29
C SER A 170 -11.57 -6.16 11.80
N LEU A 171 -12.18 -7.26 11.34
CA LEU A 171 -12.16 -7.69 9.94
C LEU A 171 -13.59 -7.83 9.41
N THR A 172 -13.82 -7.32 8.21
CA THR A 172 -15.09 -7.47 7.48
C THR A 172 -14.81 -8.07 6.10
N SER A 173 -15.65 -9.03 5.71
CA SER A 173 -15.73 -9.55 4.35
C SER A 173 -17.18 -9.87 4.02
N GLY A 174 -17.69 -9.29 2.95
CA GLY A 174 -19.04 -9.54 2.42
C GLY A 174 -19.11 -10.72 1.44
N ALA A 175 -17.99 -11.42 1.21
CA ALA A 175 -17.95 -12.58 0.35
C ALA A 175 -18.73 -13.77 0.95
N SER A 176 -19.32 -14.59 0.11
CA SER A 176 -20.03 -15.82 0.57
C SER A 176 -19.09 -16.84 1.23
N THR A 177 -17.81 -16.83 0.89
CA THR A 177 -16.76 -17.64 1.52
C THR A 177 -16.20 -16.98 2.79
N GLY A 178 -16.49 -15.70 2.99
CA GLY A 178 -16.18 -14.94 4.21
C GLY A 178 -14.71 -14.74 4.50
N LEU A 179 -14.32 -15.05 5.73
CA LEU A 179 -12.97 -14.98 6.26
C LEU A 179 -12.31 -16.36 6.25
N THR A 180 -11.06 -16.41 5.83
CA THR A 180 -10.17 -17.58 5.96
C THR A 180 -8.86 -17.17 6.61
N ASP A 181 -8.12 -18.12 7.15
CA ASP A 181 -6.77 -17.89 7.62
C ASP A 181 -5.80 -18.92 7.01
N SER A 182 -4.66 -18.44 6.57
CA SER A 182 -3.56 -19.26 6.03
C SER A 182 -2.30 -19.19 6.91
N GLY A 183 -2.36 -18.47 8.04
CA GLY A 183 -1.23 -18.31 8.93
C GLY A 183 -1.60 -18.00 10.39
N THR A 184 -0.62 -18.05 11.28
CA THR A 184 -0.85 -17.73 12.68
C THR A 184 -1.13 -16.24 12.87
N VAL A 185 -2.22 -15.91 13.55
CA VAL A 185 -2.61 -14.55 13.89
C VAL A 185 -2.41 -14.32 15.38
N VAL A 186 -1.61 -13.33 15.74
CA VAL A 186 -1.38 -12.90 17.11
C VAL A 186 -2.01 -11.54 17.33
N VAL A 187 -2.87 -11.41 18.34
CA VAL A 187 -3.55 -10.16 18.70
C VAL A 187 -3.23 -9.88 20.17
N GLY A 188 -2.77 -8.64 20.47
CA GLY A 188 -2.32 -8.19 21.78
C GLY A 188 -3.41 -7.79 22.76
#